data_88c3aae3041a9e6257d9a0a8cd62576a
#
_entry.id   88c3aae3041a9e6257d9a0a8cd62576a
#
_cell.length_a   1.000
_cell.length_b   1.000
_cell.length_c   1.000
_cell.angle_alpha   90.00
_cell.angle_beta   90.00
_cell.angle_gamma   90.00
#
_symmetry.space_group_name_H-M   'P 1'
#
loop_
_entity.id
_entity.type
_entity.pdbx_description
1 polymer ?
#
loop_
_entity_poly.entity_id
_entity_poly.type
_entity_poly.pdbx_seq_one_letter_code
_entity_poly.pdbx_strand_id
1 'polypeptide(L)'
;MTTWILLRGLTREARHWGPFPGLLRAATEAGDVLLPDLPGNGVYTRLRAPLEVADMVGFVRLAALQSGVPGPYRLLAMSLGGMVATAWAQRHPQDIERIVLINTSMRPFSRAQERLRPGAWPDLLRVAAHWGHTGDGQEPESLIHQLTCNNRTSVMDDLAAWRAIRASAPVGRGNALRQLFAAARFSAGQSVPQCPALILSSEDDQLVNPVCSAQLADAWRATHRQHPWAGHDLPHDDPEWTCEVIATWLAHAPLSTHTSIAQ
;
A
#
# COMPACT_ATOMS: atom_id res chain seq x y z
N MET A 1 13.97 -11.80 15.46
CA MET A 1 13.47 -10.44 15.17
C MET A 1 12.49 -10.54 14.02
N THR A 2 11.39 -9.82 14.05
CA THR A 2 10.32 -9.91 13.03
C THR A 2 10.64 -9.02 11.84
N THR A 3 10.28 -9.45 10.63
CA THR A 3 10.53 -8.74 9.37
C THR A 3 9.27 -8.07 8.87
N TRP A 4 9.37 -6.80 8.49
CA TRP A 4 8.33 -6.10 7.75
C TRP A 4 8.51 -6.29 6.24
N ILE A 5 7.39 -6.43 5.54
CA ILE A 5 7.31 -6.30 4.07
C ILE A 5 6.36 -5.15 3.77
N LEU A 6 6.85 -4.13 3.06
CA LEU A 6 6.09 -2.94 2.72
C LEU A 6 5.70 -2.96 1.24
N LEU A 7 4.41 -2.82 0.94
CA LEU A 7 3.87 -2.84 -0.43
C LEU A 7 3.24 -1.50 -0.79
N ARG A 8 3.80 -0.84 -1.80
CA ARG A 8 3.28 0.42 -2.35
C ARG A 8 2.01 0.22 -3.19
N GLY A 9 1.33 1.32 -3.44
CA GLY A 9 0.16 1.38 -4.30
C GLY A 9 0.48 1.42 -5.81
N LEU A 10 -0.54 1.78 -6.58
CA LEU A 10 -0.52 1.87 -8.04
C LEU A 10 0.63 2.74 -8.54
N THR A 11 1.43 2.23 -9.47
CA THR A 11 2.54 2.93 -10.14
C THR A 11 3.64 3.48 -9.22
N ARG A 12 3.63 3.11 -7.95
CA ARG A 12 4.65 3.49 -6.97
C ARG A 12 5.61 2.33 -6.71
N GLU A 13 6.84 2.66 -6.30
CA GLU A 13 7.92 1.71 -6.07
C GLU A 13 8.61 1.99 -4.73
N ALA A 14 9.56 1.16 -4.34
CA ALA A 14 10.23 1.17 -3.02
C ALA A 14 10.73 2.55 -2.57
N ARG A 15 11.35 3.33 -3.47
CA ARG A 15 11.92 4.65 -3.14
C ARG A 15 10.88 5.71 -2.76
N HIS A 16 9.60 5.51 -3.14
CA HIS A 16 8.52 6.41 -2.73
C HIS A 16 8.12 6.26 -1.25
N TRP A 17 8.69 5.30 -0.52
CA TRP A 17 8.56 5.25 0.93
C TRP A 17 9.39 6.33 1.65
N GLY A 18 10.39 6.94 0.97
CA GLY A 18 11.28 7.92 1.58
C GLY A 18 11.91 7.41 2.89
N PRO A 19 11.88 8.20 3.97
CA PRO A 19 12.46 7.82 5.26
C PRO A 19 11.60 6.82 6.07
N PHE A 20 10.34 6.62 5.70
CA PHE A 20 9.36 5.85 6.46
C PHE A 20 9.82 4.43 6.87
N PRO A 21 10.50 3.63 6.03
CA PRO A 21 10.95 2.29 6.43
C PRO A 21 11.94 2.31 7.60
N GLY A 22 12.80 3.32 7.64
CA GLY A 22 13.75 3.53 8.76
C GLY A 22 13.04 3.90 10.06
N LEU A 23 12.07 4.80 9.97
CA LEU A 23 11.24 5.22 11.11
C LEU A 23 10.41 4.04 11.66
N LEU A 24 9.77 3.29 10.77
CA LEU A 24 8.99 2.10 11.15
C LEU A 24 9.87 1.06 11.84
N ARG A 25 11.05 0.79 11.29
CA ARG A 25 12.01 -0.14 11.88
C ARG A 25 12.39 0.27 13.30
N ALA A 26 12.69 1.54 13.50
CA ALA A 26 13.05 2.08 14.82
C ALA A 26 11.87 2.01 15.80
N ALA A 27 10.69 2.45 15.38
CA ALA A 27 9.49 2.49 16.23
C ALA A 27 8.97 1.10 16.64
N THR A 28 9.22 0.08 15.83
CA THR A 28 8.71 -1.28 16.08
C THR A 28 9.79 -2.29 16.48
N GLU A 29 11.02 -1.82 16.70
CA GLU A 29 12.19 -2.65 17.02
C GLU A 29 12.35 -3.85 16.07
N ALA A 30 12.01 -3.64 14.80
CA ALA A 30 12.03 -4.69 13.80
C ALA A 30 13.46 -5.05 13.37
N GLY A 31 13.66 -6.29 12.93
CA GLY A 31 14.92 -6.74 12.34
C GLY A 31 15.11 -6.13 10.96
N ASP A 32 14.39 -6.66 9.99
CA ASP A 32 14.50 -6.26 8.59
C ASP A 32 13.22 -5.59 8.06
N VAL A 33 13.40 -4.74 7.04
CA VAL A 33 12.29 -4.14 6.28
C VAL A 33 12.55 -4.40 4.80
N LEU A 34 11.74 -5.26 4.20
CA LEU A 34 11.79 -5.58 2.77
C LEU A 34 10.83 -4.68 2.00
N LEU A 35 11.29 -4.15 0.88
CA LEU A 35 10.56 -3.22 0.03
C LEU A 35 10.42 -3.78 -1.40
N PRO A 36 9.67 -4.88 -1.61
CA PRO A 36 9.54 -5.45 -2.94
C PRO A 36 8.68 -4.56 -3.85
N ASP A 37 9.19 -4.30 -5.05
CA ASP A 37 8.42 -3.65 -6.09
C ASP A 37 7.41 -4.62 -6.71
N LEU A 38 6.22 -4.11 -7.04
CA LEU A 38 5.26 -4.88 -7.83
C LEU A 38 5.73 -4.96 -9.30
N PRO A 39 5.37 -6.04 -10.03
CA PRO A 39 5.68 -6.14 -11.45
C PRO A 39 5.19 -4.93 -12.25
N GLY A 40 6.07 -4.34 -13.02
CA GLY A 40 5.82 -3.12 -13.79
C GLY A 40 6.27 -1.84 -13.08
N ASN A 41 6.78 -1.91 -11.84
CA ASN A 41 7.27 -0.77 -11.06
C ASN A 41 8.76 -0.96 -10.70
N GLY A 42 9.44 0.13 -10.39
CA GLY A 42 10.79 0.16 -9.83
C GLY A 42 11.79 -0.68 -10.61
N VAL A 43 12.49 -1.58 -9.95
CA VAL A 43 13.47 -2.48 -10.60
C VAL A 43 12.82 -3.43 -11.61
N TYR A 44 11.50 -3.58 -11.58
CA TYR A 44 10.73 -4.45 -12.46
C TYR A 44 9.90 -3.70 -13.51
N THR A 45 10.22 -2.44 -13.84
CA THR A 45 9.51 -1.63 -14.86
C THR A 45 9.39 -2.31 -16.21
N ARG A 46 10.36 -3.17 -16.57
CA ARG A 46 10.37 -3.93 -17.84
C ARG A 46 9.45 -5.16 -17.81
N LEU A 47 9.04 -5.59 -16.64
CA LEU A 47 8.09 -6.69 -16.53
C LEU A 47 6.67 -6.19 -16.81
N ARG A 48 5.88 -7.03 -17.43
CA ARG A 48 4.47 -6.75 -17.66
C ARG A 48 3.69 -6.97 -16.36
N ALA A 49 2.99 -5.93 -15.88
CA ALA A 49 2.14 -6.05 -14.70
C ALA A 49 1.03 -7.08 -14.92
N PRO A 50 0.78 -7.99 -13.98
CA PRO A 50 -0.34 -8.94 -14.05
C PRO A 50 -1.70 -8.23 -14.11
N LEU A 51 -2.72 -8.92 -14.62
CA LEU A 51 -4.11 -8.46 -14.61
C LEU A 51 -4.89 -8.96 -13.40
N GLU A 52 -4.28 -9.83 -12.61
CA GLU A 52 -4.86 -10.39 -11.39
C GLU A 52 -3.94 -10.10 -10.19
N VAL A 53 -4.55 -9.68 -9.09
CA VAL A 53 -3.84 -9.45 -7.82
C VAL A 53 -3.19 -10.74 -7.31
N ALA A 54 -3.79 -11.87 -7.61
CA ALA A 54 -3.25 -13.19 -7.25
C ALA A 54 -1.85 -13.46 -7.79
N ASP A 55 -1.59 -13.04 -9.03
CA ASP A 55 -0.29 -13.22 -9.67
C ASP A 55 0.74 -12.26 -9.06
N MET A 56 0.29 -11.07 -8.63
CA MET A 56 1.15 -10.14 -7.88
C MET A 56 1.56 -10.75 -6.52
N VAL A 57 0.66 -11.48 -5.83
CA VAL A 57 0.98 -12.21 -4.60
C VAL A 57 2.09 -13.21 -4.84
N GLY A 58 1.97 -14.06 -5.88
CA GLY A 58 2.99 -15.05 -6.22
C GLY A 58 4.37 -14.42 -6.42
N PHE A 59 4.40 -13.28 -7.11
CA PHE A 59 5.62 -12.53 -7.37
C PHE A 59 6.26 -11.98 -6.09
N VAL A 60 5.50 -11.26 -5.27
CA VAL A 60 6.01 -10.66 -4.01
C VAL A 60 6.45 -11.73 -3.03
N ARG A 61 5.67 -12.82 -2.92
CA ARG A 61 6.00 -13.96 -2.07
C ARG A 61 7.31 -14.60 -2.48
N LEU A 62 7.54 -14.79 -3.77
CA LEU A 62 8.80 -15.30 -4.29
C LEU A 62 9.96 -14.36 -3.96
N ALA A 63 9.80 -13.05 -4.14
CA ALA A 63 10.81 -12.05 -3.79
C ALA A 63 11.15 -12.09 -2.28
N ALA A 64 10.16 -12.25 -1.40
CA ALA A 64 10.37 -12.41 0.03
C ALA A 64 11.17 -13.69 0.35
N LEU A 65 10.83 -14.82 -0.25
CA LEU A 65 11.57 -16.08 -0.07
C LEU A 65 13.02 -15.97 -0.58
N GLN A 66 13.25 -15.30 -1.70
CA GLN A 66 14.58 -15.09 -2.28
C GLN A 66 15.45 -14.13 -1.48
N SER A 67 14.88 -13.29 -0.62
CA SER A 67 15.65 -12.42 0.27
C SER A 67 16.45 -13.19 1.32
N GLY A 68 16.13 -14.45 1.56
CA GLY A 68 16.73 -15.27 2.61
C GLY A 68 16.29 -14.92 4.03
N VAL A 69 15.39 -13.94 4.20
CA VAL A 69 14.88 -13.55 5.51
C VAL A 69 13.68 -14.43 5.87
N PRO A 70 13.70 -15.10 7.03
CA PRO A 70 12.61 -16.01 7.40
C PRO A 70 11.33 -15.28 7.79
N GLY A 71 10.18 -15.89 7.48
CA GLY A 71 8.88 -15.51 8.03
C GLY A 71 8.60 -16.14 9.42
N PRO A 72 7.41 -15.95 9.98
CA PRO A 72 6.30 -15.20 9.36
C PRO A 72 6.55 -13.68 9.33
N TYR A 73 5.97 -13.01 8.32
CA TYR A 73 6.17 -11.60 8.05
C TYR A 73 5.06 -10.72 8.64
N ARG A 74 5.41 -9.47 8.94
CA ARG A 74 4.45 -8.38 9.13
C ARG A 74 4.29 -7.64 7.81
N LEU A 75 3.06 -7.54 7.30
CA LEU A 75 2.79 -6.78 6.09
C LEU A 75 2.30 -5.38 6.43
N LEU A 76 2.88 -4.37 5.81
CA LEU A 76 2.35 -3.02 5.77
C LEU A 76 2.11 -2.66 4.30
N ALA A 77 0.88 -2.33 3.96
CA ALA A 77 0.54 -2.20 2.57
C ALA A 77 -0.54 -1.13 2.34
N MET A 78 -0.37 -0.34 1.29
CA MET A 78 -1.30 0.73 0.97
C MET A 78 -1.94 0.55 -0.40
N SER A 79 -3.19 1.00 -0.53
CA SER A 79 -3.93 1.05 -1.80
C SER A 79 -3.93 -0.32 -2.52
N LEU A 80 -3.43 -0.41 -3.77
CA LEU A 80 -3.25 -1.68 -4.50
C LEU A 80 -2.39 -2.68 -3.71
N GLY A 81 -1.31 -2.21 -3.06
CA GLY A 81 -0.51 -3.07 -2.19
C GLY A 81 -1.33 -3.71 -1.08
N GLY A 82 -2.31 -2.99 -0.53
CA GLY A 82 -3.25 -3.52 0.46
C GLY A 82 -4.12 -4.66 -0.06
N MET A 83 -4.50 -4.62 -1.35
CA MET A 83 -5.21 -5.73 -1.99
C MET A 83 -4.29 -6.95 -2.14
N VAL A 84 -3.02 -6.74 -2.50
CA VAL A 84 -2.01 -7.81 -2.60
C VAL A 84 -1.75 -8.43 -1.23
N ALA A 85 -1.55 -7.61 -0.20
CA ALA A 85 -1.33 -8.09 1.18
C ALA A 85 -2.54 -8.87 1.72
N THR A 86 -3.76 -8.41 1.46
CA THR A 86 -4.99 -9.12 1.82
C THR A 86 -5.06 -10.49 1.14
N ALA A 87 -4.85 -10.53 -0.17
CA ALA A 87 -4.87 -11.77 -0.93
C ALA A 87 -3.76 -12.74 -0.49
N TRP A 88 -2.60 -12.22 -0.09
CA TRP A 88 -1.51 -13.03 0.47
C TRP A 88 -1.89 -13.63 1.82
N ALA A 89 -2.35 -12.80 2.76
CA ALA A 89 -2.75 -13.26 4.09
C ALA A 89 -3.90 -14.29 4.05
N GLN A 90 -4.84 -14.17 3.10
CA GLN A 90 -5.93 -15.14 2.93
C GLN A 90 -5.49 -16.46 2.29
N ARG A 91 -4.53 -16.43 1.36
CA ARG A 91 -4.09 -17.63 0.60
C ARG A 91 -2.95 -18.39 1.27
N HIS A 92 -2.11 -17.69 2.00
CA HIS A 92 -0.93 -18.22 2.66
C HIS A 92 -0.84 -17.69 4.10
N PRO A 93 -1.84 -18.00 4.95
CA PRO A 93 -1.92 -17.45 6.32
C PRO A 93 -0.69 -17.78 7.18
N GLN A 94 -0.02 -18.90 6.90
CA GLN A 94 1.20 -19.31 7.60
C GLN A 94 2.40 -18.38 7.36
N ASP A 95 2.39 -17.60 6.28
CA ASP A 95 3.46 -16.67 5.96
C ASP A 95 3.36 -15.36 6.75
N ILE A 96 2.18 -15.05 7.33
CA ILE A 96 1.85 -13.71 7.81
C ILE A 96 1.55 -13.73 9.31
N GLU A 97 2.34 -12.96 10.07
CA GLU A 97 2.13 -12.72 11.50
C GLU A 97 1.06 -11.66 11.75
N ARG A 98 1.13 -10.54 11.02
CA ARG A 98 0.25 -9.37 11.18
C ARG A 98 0.11 -8.62 9.86
N ILE A 99 -1.00 -7.88 9.73
CA ILE A 99 -1.24 -7.04 8.56
C ILE A 99 -1.66 -5.62 8.96
N VAL A 100 -1.03 -4.62 8.36
CA VAL A 100 -1.41 -3.20 8.44
C VAL A 100 -1.83 -2.76 7.04
N LEU A 101 -3.06 -2.30 6.89
CA LEU A 101 -3.61 -1.83 5.62
C LEU A 101 -3.89 -0.33 5.70
N ILE A 102 -3.42 0.43 4.71
CA ILE A 102 -3.52 1.88 4.67
C ILE A 102 -4.27 2.30 3.41
N ASN A 103 -5.34 3.07 3.56
CA ASN A 103 -6.11 3.69 2.48
C ASN A 103 -6.43 2.72 1.33
N THR A 104 -6.80 1.50 1.66
CA THR A 104 -7.15 0.46 0.70
C THR A 104 -8.65 0.24 0.61
N SER A 105 -9.08 -0.37 -0.48
CA SER A 105 -10.48 -0.68 -0.72
C SER A 105 -10.63 -1.93 -1.57
N MET A 106 -11.65 -2.75 -1.32
CA MET A 106 -11.84 -3.97 -2.07
C MET A 106 -13.28 -4.46 -2.04
N ARG A 107 -13.70 -5.18 -3.08
CA ARG A 107 -14.94 -5.95 -3.02
C ARG A 107 -14.73 -7.18 -2.12
N PRO A 108 -15.77 -7.69 -1.46
CA PRO A 108 -17.16 -7.21 -1.48
C PRO A 108 -17.45 -6.08 -0.50
N PHE A 109 -16.46 -5.58 0.26
CA PHE A 109 -16.64 -4.66 1.40
C PHE A 109 -16.98 -3.23 0.99
N SER A 110 -16.58 -2.79 -0.22
CA SER A 110 -16.76 -1.40 -0.66
C SER A 110 -17.37 -1.33 -2.06
N ARG A 111 -18.21 -0.31 -2.28
CA ARG A 111 -18.83 -0.01 -3.58
C ARG A 111 -17.82 0.63 -4.54
N ALA A 112 -18.05 0.54 -5.84
CA ALA A 112 -17.13 1.05 -6.85
C ALA A 112 -16.85 2.56 -6.71
N GLN A 113 -17.89 3.36 -6.42
CA GLN A 113 -17.77 4.81 -6.24
C GLN A 113 -17.09 5.23 -4.93
N GLU A 114 -16.98 4.33 -3.97
CA GLU A 114 -16.23 4.54 -2.73
C GLU A 114 -14.75 4.18 -2.94
N ARG A 115 -14.50 3.12 -3.72
CA ARG A 115 -13.17 2.61 -4.03
C ARG A 115 -12.35 3.55 -4.90
N LEU A 116 -13.02 4.33 -5.74
CA LEU A 116 -12.46 5.44 -6.50
C LEU A 116 -13.48 6.56 -6.50
N ARG A 117 -13.18 7.62 -5.75
CA ARG A 117 -14.10 8.76 -5.58
C ARG A 117 -14.40 9.41 -6.92
N PRO A 118 -15.66 9.73 -7.23
CA PRO A 118 -16.01 10.42 -8.47
C PRO A 118 -15.27 11.75 -8.66
N GLY A 119 -14.99 12.48 -7.55
CA GLY A 119 -14.24 13.72 -7.57
C GLY A 119 -12.78 13.59 -8.03
N ALA A 120 -12.19 12.39 -7.94
CA ALA A 120 -10.82 12.15 -8.39
C ALA A 120 -10.68 11.99 -9.93
N TRP A 121 -11.77 11.73 -10.65
CA TRP A 121 -11.71 11.46 -12.09
C TRP A 121 -11.09 12.58 -12.93
N PRO A 122 -11.41 13.88 -12.72
CA PRO A 122 -10.78 14.94 -13.50
C PRO A 122 -9.25 14.94 -13.37
N ASP A 123 -8.72 14.75 -12.16
CA ASP A 123 -7.29 14.75 -11.88
C ASP A 123 -6.62 13.49 -12.41
N LEU A 124 -7.26 12.33 -12.30
CA LEU A 124 -6.78 11.09 -12.90
C LEU A 124 -6.71 11.17 -14.45
N LEU A 125 -7.68 11.82 -15.07
CA LEU A 125 -7.65 12.06 -16.52
C LEU A 125 -6.52 13.03 -16.90
N ARG A 126 -6.25 14.06 -16.10
CA ARG A 126 -5.09 14.93 -16.28
C ARG A 126 -3.78 14.16 -16.15
N VAL A 127 -3.63 13.34 -15.09
CA VAL A 127 -2.47 12.45 -14.90
C VAL A 127 -2.28 11.56 -16.14
N ALA A 128 -3.34 10.93 -16.64
CA ALA A 128 -3.28 10.05 -17.81
C ALA A 128 -2.90 10.82 -19.10
N ALA A 129 -3.45 12.01 -19.29
CA ALA A 129 -3.14 12.87 -20.46
C ALA A 129 -1.66 13.29 -20.45
N HIS A 130 -1.12 13.65 -19.28
CA HIS A 130 0.24 14.16 -19.11
C HIS A 130 1.26 13.06 -18.77
N TRP A 131 0.92 11.78 -18.87
CA TRP A 131 1.78 10.67 -18.42
C TRP A 131 3.20 10.66 -18.97
N GLY A 132 3.43 11.22 -20.14
CA GLY A 132 4.74 11.32 -20.78
C GLY A 132 5.38 12.72 -20.71
N HIS A 133 4.73 13.70 -20.06
CA HIS A 133 5.25 15.05 -19.96
C HIS A 133 6.36 15.16 -18.91
N THR A 134 7.30 16.08 -19.20
CA THR A 134 8.41 16.44 -18.31
C THR A 134 8.51 17.95 -18.24
N GLY A 135 8.49 18.54 -17.04
CA GLY A 135 8.57 19.99 -16.84
C GLY A 135 7.20 20.67 -16.76
N ASP A 136 7.16 22.00 -16.60
CA ASP A 136 6.01 22.91 -16.54
C ASP A 136 4.98 22.74 -15.39
N GLY A 137 5.24 21.90 -14.39
CA GLY A 137 4.35 21.70 -13.24
C GLY A 137 3.09 20.87 -13.53
N GLN A 138 2.89 20.43 -14.78
CA GLN A 138 1.81 19.54 -15.18
C GLN A 138 2.29 18.10 -15.43
N GLU A 139 3.54 17.80 -15.08
CA GLU A 139 4.04 16.44 -15.14
C GLU A 139 3.28 15.52 -14.16
N PRO A 140 3.20 14.23 -14.46
CA PRO A 140 2.43 13.26 -13.68
C PRO A 140 2.73 13.28 -12.20
N GLU A 141 3.99 13.47 -11.79
CA GLU A 141 4.39 13.45 -10.39
C GLU A 141 3.81 14.63 -9.60
N SER A 142 3.74 15.83 -10.19
CA SER A 142 3.08 16.99 -9.57
C SER A 142 1.58 16.74 -9.39
N LEU A 143 0.91 16.24 -10.42
CA LEU A 143 -0.51 15.95 -10.37
C LEU A 143 -0.84 14.82 -9.37
N ILE A 144 0.00 13.78 -9.32
CA ILE A 144 -0.18 12.69 -8.37
C ILE A 144 0.06 13.18 -6.94
N HIS A 145 1.11 13.99 -6.70
CA HIS A 145 1.38 14.56 -5.39
C HIS A 145 0.18 15.40 -4.90
N GLN A 146 -0.37 16.27 -5.78
CA GLN A 146 -1.54 17.07 -5.45
C GLN A 146 -2.77 16.22 -5.08
N LEU A 147 -2.95 15.08 -5.75
CA LEU A 147 -4.09 14.18 -5.54
C LEU A 147 -3.92 13.29 -4.29
N THR A 148 -2.67 12.98 -3.91
CA THR A 148 -2.41 11.94 -2.90
C THR A 148 -1.81 12.46 -1.60
N CYS A 149 -1.22 13.66 -1.57
CA CYS A 149 -0.53 14.21 -0.41
C CYS A 149 -1.16 15.54 0.03
N ASN A 150 -1.38 15.68 1.33
CA ASN A 150 -1.90 16.91 1.94
C ASN A 150 -0.83 17.69 2.69
N ASN A 151 0.29 17.07 3.06
CA ASN A 151 1.44 17.78 3.62
C ASN A 151 2.11 18.62 2.53
N ARG A 152 2.20 19.94 2.75
CA ARG A 152 2.76 20.90 1.78
C ARG A 152 4.11 21.44 2.19
N THR A 153 4.70 20.95 3.28
CA THR A 153 5.95 21.52 3.84
C THR A 153 7.18 21.19 3.00
N SER A 154 7.18 20.05 2.31
CA SER A 154 8.32 19.51 1.55
C SER A 154 8.06 19.33 0.04
N VAL A 155 6.98 19.93 -0.49
CA VAL A 155 6.54 19.71 -1.89
C VAL A 155 7.65 19.80 -2.93
N MET A 156 8.55 20.78 -2.82
CA MET A 156 9.63 20.96 -3.81
C MET A 156 10.64 19.81 -3.76
N ASP A 157 11.01 19.36 -2.56
CA ASP A 157 11.94 18.25 -2.36
C ASP A 157 11.30 16.93 -2.77
N ASP A 158 10.03 16.73 -2.42
CA ASP A 158 9.26 15.56 -2.81
C ASP A 158 9.16 15.43 -4.32
N LEU A 159 8.80 16.50 -5.00
CA LEU A 159 8.70 16.51 -6.45
C LEU A 159 10.07 16.30 -7.12
N ALA A 160 11.14 16.86 -6.58
CA ALA A 160 12.49 16.62 -7.08
C ALA A 160 12.85 15.13 -6.98
N ALA A 161 12.59 14.51 -5.81
CA ALA A 161 12.83 13.09 -5.58
C ALA A 161 11.96 12.21 -6.48
N TRP A 162 10.65 12.48 -6.57
CA TRP A 162 9.71 11.67 -7.38
C TRP A 162 9.99 11.76 -8.88
N ARG A 163 10.39 12.96 -9.38
CA ARG A 163 10.86 13.14 -10.76
C ARG A 163 12.11 12.31 -11.06
N ALA A 164 13.08 12.30 -10.12
CA ALA A 164 14.28 11.49 -10.27
C ALA A 164 13.97 9.98 -10.28
N ILE A 165 13.06 9.53 -9.41
CA ILE A 165 12.56 8.15 -9.39
C ILE A 165 11.93 7.80 -10.74
N ARG A 166 10.99 8.63 -11.21
CA ARG A 166 10.32 8.41 -12.50
C ARG A 166 11.29 8.40 -13.68
N ALA A 167 12.26 9.29 -13.70
CA ALA A 167 13.26 9.36 -14.77
C ALA A 167 14.11 8.09 -14.85
N SER A 168 14.46 7.51 -13.69
CA SER A 168 15.31 6.31 -13.62
C SER A 168 14.54 5.00 -13.78
N ALA A 169 13.25 4.96 -13.40
CA ALA A 169 12.41 3.77 -13.46
C ALA A 169 10.96 4.13 -13.91
N PRO A 170 10.77 4.56 -15.16
CA PRO A 170 9.47 5.02 -15.65
C PRO A 170 8.46 3.86 -15.74
N VAL A 171 7.32 4.02 -15.11
CA VAL A 171 6.20 3.09 -15.28
C VAL A 171 5.51 3.36 -16.63
N GLY A 172 5.46 2.38 -17.50
CA GLY A 172 4.79 2.49 -18.79
C GLY A 172 3.26 2.59 -18.64
N ARG A 173 2.58 3.35 -19.53
CA ARG A 173 1.11 3.49 -19.54
C ARG A 173 0.40 2.14 -19.52
N GLY A 174 0.92 1.16 -20.26
CA GLY A 174 0.37 -0.20 -20.28
C GLY A 174 0.38 -0.87 -18.91
N ASN A 175 1.46 -0.73 -18.14
CA ASN A 175 1.57 -1.27 -16.79
C ASN A 175 0.64 -0.54 -15.81
N ALA A 176 0.55 0.79 -15.89
CA ALA A 176 -0.38 1.58 -15.08
C ALA A 176 -1.84 1.15 -15.29
N LEU A 177 -2.26 0.99 -16.56
CA LEU A 177 -3.61 0.53 -16.90
C LEU A 177 -3.86 -0.91 -16.44
N ARG A 178 -2.87 -1.80 -16.54
CA ARG A 178 -3.00 -3.19 -16.10
C ARG A 178 -3.15 -3.27 -14.59
N GLN A 179 -2.37 -2.52 -13.83
CA GLN A 179 -2.48 -2.44 -12.38
C GLN A 179 -3.83 -1.86 -11.95
N LEU A 180 -4.30 -0.79 -12.62
CA LEU A 180 -5.62 -0.21 -12.38
C LEU A 180 -6.74 -1.23 -12.65
N PHE A 181 -6.63 -1.98 -13.74
CA PHE A 181 -7.58 -3.03 -14.10
C PHE A 181 -7.59 -4.17 -13.07
N ALA A 182 -6.41 -4.62 -12.62
CA ALA A 182 -6.28 -5.63 -11.57
C ALA A 182 -6.94 -5.16 -10.26
N ALA A 183 -6.66 -3.91 -9.86
CA ALA A 183 -7.29 -3.29 -8.69
C ALA A 183 -8.81 -3.23 -8.82
N ALA A 184 -9.32 -2.76 -9.97
CA ALA A 184 -10.77 -2.62 -10.21
C ALA A 184 -11.51 -3.96 -10.13
N ARG A 185 -10.89 -5.04 -10.63
CA ARG A 185 -11.48 -6.39 -10.64
C ARG A 185 -11.33 -7.12 -9.31
N PHE A 186 -10.37 -6.73 -8.50
CA PHE A 186 -10.07 -7.46 -7.26
C PHE A 186 -11.28 -7.57 -6.35
N SER A 187 -11.49 -8.79 -5.87
CA SER A 187 -12.44 -9.12 -4.83
C SER A 187 -11.72 -10.01 -3.81
N ALA A 188 -11.65 -9.56 -2.58
CA ALA A 188 -11.15 -10.37 -1.48
C ALA A 188 -12.10 -11.53 -1.20
N GLY A 189 -11.58 -12.62 -0.64
CA GLY A 189 -12.41 -13.66 -0.06
C GLY A 189 -13.23 -13.11 1.11
N GLN A 190 -14.35 -13.77 1.41
CA GLN A 190 -15.17 -13.40 2.58
C GLN A 190 -14.52 -13.77 3.92
N SER A 191 -13.55 -14.68 3.90
CA SER A 191 -12.82 -15.09 5.10
C SER A 191 -11.94 -13.94 5.63
N VAL A 192 -12.03 -13.69 6.92
CA VAL A 192 -11.13 -12.79 7.62
C VAL A 192 -9.70 -13.37 7.57
N PRO A 193 -8.65 -12.57 7.37
CA PRO A 193 -7.27 -13.03 7.56
C PRO A 193 -7.07 -13.68 8.94
N GLN A 194 -6.31 -14.77 8.99
CA GLN A 194 -6.08 -15.50 10.25
C GLN A 194 -5.07 -14.80 11.18
N CYS A 195 -4.58 -13.65 10.81
CA CYS A 195 -3.66 -12.83 11.59
C CYS A 195 -4.34 -11.54 12.07
N PRO A 196 -3.87 -10.92 13.17
CA PRO A 196 -4.35 -9.62 13.60
C PRO A 196 -4.18 -8.58 12.50
N ALA A 197 -5.20 -7.71 12.33
CA ALA A 197 -5.22 -6.66 11.33
C ALA A 197 -5.39 -5.27 11.96
N LEU A 198 -4.61 -4.30 11.48
CA LEU A 198 -4.78 -2.88 11.73
C LEU A 198 -5.16 -2.21 10.42
N ILE A 199 -6.23 -1.44 10.42
CA ILE A 199 -6.70 -0.67 9.28
C ILE A 199 -6.48 0.80 9.57
N LEU A 200 -5.72 1.48 8.72
CA LEU A 200 -5.48 2.91 8.79
C LEU A 200 -6.18 3.61 7.63
N SER A 201 -6.79 4.76 7.91
CA SER A 201 -7.39 5.60 6.88
C SER A 201 -7.07 7.07 7.11
N SER A 202 -7.22 7.87 6.07
CA SER A 202 -7.06 9.31 6.09
C SER A 202 -8.40 9.97 5.83
N GLU A 203 -8.81 10.94 6.66
CA GLU A 203 -10.08 11.63 6.51
C GLU A 203 -10.16 12.40 5.19
N ASP A 204 -9.07 13.05 4.82
CA ASP A 204 -8.97 13.88 3.63
C ASP A 204 -8.41 13.15 2.39
N ASP A 205 -8.50 11.82 2.35
CA ASP A 205 -8.15 11.04 1.15
C ASP A 205 -9.10 11.40 0.01
N GLN A 206 -8.55 12.05 -1.03
CA GLN A 206 -9.31 12.49 -2.21
C GLN A 206 -9.48 11.38 -3.26
N LEU A 207 -8.74 10.27 -3.12
CA LEU A 207 -8.71 9.18 -4.10
C LEU A 207 -9.65 8.04 -3.70
N VAL A 208 -9.55 7.56 -2.47
CA VAL A 208 -10.35 6.48 -1.89
C VAL A 208 -11.18 7.03 -0.73
N ASN A 209 -12.46 6.72 -0.69
CA ASN A 209 -13.30 7.17 0.41
C ASN A 209 -12.89 6.44 1.71
N PRO A 210 -12.58 7.13 2.82
CA PRO A 210 -12.21 6.49 4.08
C PRO A 210 -13.25 5.52 4.63
N VAL A 211 -14.50 5.64 4.20
CA VAL A 211 -15.56 4.66 4.53
C VAL A 211 -15.19 3.23 4.12
N CYS A 212 -14.37 3.06 3.07
CA CYS A 212 -13.89 1.73 2.65
C CYS A 212 -13.08 1.04 3.75
N SER A 213 -12.19 1.79 4.41
CA SER A 213 -11.39 1.28 5.52
C SER A 213 -12.25 0.98 6.74
N ALA A 214 -13.23 1.84 7.06
CA ALA A 214 -14.17 1.60 8.14
C ALA A 214 -15.03 0.34 7.92
N GLN A 215 -15.59 0.18 6.71
CA GLN A 215 -16.37 -1.01 6.32
C GLN A 215 -15.53 -2.29 6.39
N LEU A 216 -14.27 -2.23 5.94
CA LEU A 216 -13.35 -3.35 6.01
C LEU A 216 -13.02 -3.73 7.46
N ALA A 217 -12.74 -2.73 8.29
CA ALA A 217 -12.43 -2.93 9.70
C ALA A 217 -13.63 -3.53 10.46
N ASP A 218 -14.83 -3.05 10.19
CA ASP A 218 -16.07 -3.59 10.78
C ASP A 218 -16.28 -5.05 10.36
N ALA A 219 -16.17 -5.35 9.06
CA ALA A 219 -16.33 -6.71 8.54
C ALA A 219 -15.32 -7.71 9.13
N TRP A 220 -14.10 -7.26 9.40
CA TRP A 220 -13.03 -8.09 9.97
C TRP A 220 -12.93 -8.02 11.49
N ARG A 221 -13.72 -7.15 12.13
CA ARG A 221 -13.59 -6.81 13.57
C ARG A 221 -12.15 -6.41 13.91
N ALA A 222 -11.52 -5.68 12.99
CA ALA A 222 -10.14 -5.24 13.09
C ALA A 222 -10.05 -3.88 13.79
N THR A 223 -8.89 -3.58 14.37
CA THR A 223 -8.61 -2.25 14.88
C THR A 223 -8.58 -1.25 13.73
N HIS A 224 -9.33 -0.14 13.85
CA HIS A 224 -9.32 0.97 12.90
C HIS A 224 -8.83 2.26 13.56
N ARG A 225 -7.96 2.99 12.86
CA ARG A 225 -7.55 4.34 13.23
C ARG A 225 -7.61 5.23 12.00
N GLN A 226 -8.17 6.43 12.17
CA GLN A 226 -8.32 7.42 11.11
C GLN A 226 -7.48 8.64 11.42
N HIS A 227 -6.64 9.03 10.46
CA HIS A 227 -5.85 10.25 10.52
C HIS A 227 -6.72 11.46 10.14
N PRO A 228 -6.67 12.58 10.88
CA PRO A 228 -7.67 13.65 10.74
C PRO A 228 -7.50 14.56 9.52
N TRP A 229 -6.30 14.59 8.87
CA TRP A 229 -6.05 15.51 7.75
C TRP A 229 -5.19 14.94 6.62
N ALA A 230 -4.55 13.80 6.78
CA ALA A 230 -3.69 13.24 5.75
C ALA A 230 -4.48 12.91 4.47
N GLY A 231 -3.78 12.89 3.35
CA GLY A 231 -4.29 12.42 2.06
C GLY A 231 -4.14 10.92 1.87
N HIS A 232 -4.13 10.50 0.61
CA HIS A 232 -4.04 9.08 0.26
C HIS A 232 -2.69 8.46 0.66
N ASP A 233 -1.59 9.21 0.59
CA ASP A 233 -0.25 8.75 0.97
C ASP A 233 0.07 9.07 2.44
N LEU A 234 -0.69 8.47 3.36
CA LEU A 234 -0.57 8.69 4.80
C LEU A 234 0.86 8.55 5.34
N PRO A 235 1.67 7.51 4.97
CA PRO A 235 3.04 7.41 5.46
C PRO A 235 3.98 8.51 4.95
N HIS A 236 3.60 9.21 3.87
CA HIS A 236 4.31 10.38 3.37
C HIS A 236 3.86 11.64 4.10
N ASP A 237 2.56 11.81 4.32
CA ASP A 237 1.99 12.99 4.96
C ASP A 237 2.33 13.08 6.46
N ASP A 238 2.27 11.97 7.17
CA ASP A 238 2.58 11.89 8.60
C ASP A 238 3.19 10.53 8.97
N PRO A 239 4.49 10.34 8.69
CA PRO A 239 5.19 9.11 9.00
C PRO A 239 5.30 8.83 10.50
N GLU A 240 5.44 9.87 11.33
CA GLU A 240 5.56 9.75 12.78
C GLU A 240 4.29 9.21 13.41
N TRP A 241 3.14 9.82 13.11
CA TRP A 241 1.84 9.32 13.57
C TRP A 241 1.60 7.88 13.12
N THR A 242 1.93 7.59 11.86
CA THR A 242 1.74 6.24 11.31
C THR A 242 2.57 5.22 12.08
N CYS A 243 3.84 5.51 12.36
CA CYS A 243 4.71 4.64 13.15
C CYS A 243 4.24 4.49 14.61
N GLU A 244 3.82 5.58 15.25
CA GLU A 244 3.32 5.58 16.64
C GLU A 244 2.08 4.70 16.80
N VAL A 245 1.11 4.85 15.90
CA VAL A 245 -0.12 4.05 15.92
C VAL A 245 0.20 2.56 15.71
N ILE A 246 1.10 2.23 14.80
CA ILE A 246 1.52 0.85 14.55
C ILE A 246 2.22 0.27 15.79
N ALA A 247 3.18 0.99 16.38
CA ALA A 247 3.90 0.55 17.56
C ALA A 247 2.96 0.34 18.76
N THR A 248 2.05 1.28 18.99
CA THR A 248 1.02 1.17 20.04
C THR A 248 0.13 -0.04 19.82
N TRP A 249 -0.33 -0.28 18.58
CA TRP A 249 -1.14 -1.44 18.28
C TRP A 249 -0.37 -2.75 18.47
N LEU A 250 0.89 -2.82 18.07
CA LEU A 250 1.73 -4.02 18.29
C LEU A 250 1.90 -4.37 19.77
N ALA A 251 2.01 -3.35 20.63
CA ALA A 251 2.16 -3.54 22.07
C ALA A 251 0.88 -4.13 22.73
N HIS A 252 -0.30 -3.88 22.17
CA HIS A 252 -1.59 -4.26 22.77
C HIS A 252 -2.30 -5.42 22.06
N ALA A 253 -1.95 -5.70 20.80
CA ALA A 253 -2.63 -6.74 20.04
C ALA A 253 -2.11 -8.13 20.44
N PRO A 254 -2.98 -9.09 20.82
CA PRO A 254 -2.56 -10.43 21.17
C PRO A 254 -1.84 -11.11 19.98
N LEU A 255 -0.81 -11.88 20.28
CA LEU A 255 -0.21 -12.79 19.29
C LEU A 255 -1.25 -13.85 18.91
N SER A 256 -1.38 -14.13 17.62
CA SER A 256 -2.18 -15.28 17.20
C SER A 256 -1.57 -16.54 17.79
N THR A 257 -2.27 -17.18 18.71
CA THR A 257 -1.88 -18.52 19.17
C THR A 257 -2.16 -19.50 18.03
N HIS A 258 -1.15 -19.72 17.17
CA HIS A 258 -1.15 -20.92 16.34
C HIS A 258 -1.05 -22.13 17.29
N THR A 259 -2.20 -22.66 17.70
CA THR A 259 -2.23 -23.97 18.32
C THR A 259 -1.78 -24.96 17.26
N SER A 260 -0.52 -25.40 17.33
CA SER A 260 -0.06 -26.58 16.60
C SER A 260 -0.91 -27.75 17.08
N ILE A 261 -1.92 -28.09 16.29
CA ILE A 261 -2.55 -29.40 16.40
C ILE A 261 -1.56 -30.36 15.72
N ALA A 262 -0.65 -30.90 16.54
CA ALA A 262 0.09 -32.09 16.17
C ALA A 262 -0.92 -33.25 16.14
N GLN A 263 -1.16 -33.80 14.97
CA GLN A 263 -1.68 -35.14 14.76
C GLN A 263 -0.72 -35.87 13.84
#